data_dbb89ac64927b5183deff7898b4ef511
#
_entry.id   dbb89ac64927b5183deff7898b4ef511
#
_cell.length_a   1.000
_cell.length_b   1.000
_cell.length_c   1.000
_cell.angle_alpha   90.00
_cell.angle_beta   90.00
_cell.angle_gamma   90.00
#
_symmetry.space_group_name_H-M   'P 1'
#
loop_
_entity.id
_entity.type
_entity.pdbx_description
1 polymer ?
#
loop_
_entity_poly.entity_id
_entity_poly.type
_entity_poly.pdbx_seq_one_letter_code
_entity_poly.pdbx_strand_id
1 'polypeptide(L)'
;MMPKELLDDDMSEAIDGMRTRQEAFALATIIRTAGATAAKPGAKAVLDAQGQIVFGWIGGGCARSAVKQGVLRAIHEDTPQLVSITPEDLLSEKGLSNGDESEGMHFARNGCPSKGTIDIF
;
A
#
# COMPACT_ATOMS: atom_id res chain seq x y z
N MET A 1 -6.87 -3.14 28.00
CA MET A 1 -7.01 -3.43 26.57
C MET A 1 -6.38 -2.38 25.69
N MET A 2 -5.69 -2.81 24.70
CA MET A 2 -4.94 -1.91 23.84
C MET A 2 -5.75 -1.60 22.58
N PRO A 3 -5.85 -0.32 22.17
CA PRO A 3 -6.48 0.01 20.88
C PRO A 3 -5.88 -0.77 19.72
N LYS A 4 -4.58 -1.02 19.78
CA LYS A 4 -3.90 -1.78 18.73
C LYS A 4 -4.46 -3.20 18.62
N GLU A 5 -4.76 -3.84 19.74
CA GLU A 5 -5.33 -5.18 19.72
C GLU A 5 -6.73 -5.18 19.13
N LEU A 6 -7.52 -4.15 19.41
CA LEU A 6 -8.84 -4.01 18.80
C LEU A 6 -8.74 -3.86 17.30
N LEU A 7 -7.78 -3.06 16.82
CA LEU A 7 -7.58 -2.88 15.39
C LEU A 7 -7.17 -4.18 14.71
N ASP A 8 -6.31 -4.96 15.37
CA ASP A 8 -5.89 -6.25 14.84
C ASP A 8 -7.07 -7.23 14.78
N ASP A 9 -7.92 -7.23 15.80
CA ASP A 9 -9.11 -8.08 15.83
C ASP A 9 -10.10 -7.69 14.74
N ASP A 10 -10.34 -6.38 14.55
CA ASP A 10 -11.23 -5.88 13.51
C ASP A 10 -10.71 -6.23 12.12
N MET A 11 -9.40 -6.14 11.93
CA MET A 11 -8.77 -6.50 10.67
C MET A 11 -8.90 -8.00 10.42
N SER A 12 -8.72 -8.82 11.45
CA SER A 12 -8.89 -10.27 11.35
C SER A 12 -10.32 -10.61 10.95
N GLU A 13 -11.31 -9.93 11.50
CA GLU A 13 -12.71 -10.13 11.13
C GLU A 13 -12.95 -9.77 9.66
N ALA A 14 -12.36 -8.67 9.18
CA ALA A 14 -12.49 -8.27 7.79
C ALA A 14 -11.90 -9.32 6.86
N ILE A 15 -10.72 -9.84 7.20
CA ILE A 15 -10.07 -10.89 6.41
C ILE A 15 -10.90 -12.18 6.44
N ASP A 16 -11.41 -12.58 7.61
CA ASP A 16 -12.23 -13.77 7.73
C ASP A 16 -13.52 -13.64 6.91
N GLY A 17 -14.10 -12.45 6.87
CA GLY A 17 -15.27 -12.18 6.02
C GLY A 17 -14.98 -12.40 4.54
N MET A 18 -13.83 -11.90 4.07
CA MET A 18 -13.41 -12.09 2.68
C MET A 18 -13.20 -13.58 2.37
N ARG A 19 -12.55 -14.30 3.27
CA ARG A 19 -12.33 -15.76 3.11
C ARG A 19 -13.64 -16.52 3.08
N THR A 20 -14.57 -16.18 3.97
CA THR A 20 -15.86 -16.84 4.03
C THR A 20 -16.66 -16.68 2.74
N ARG A 21 -16.58 -15.49 2.13
CA ARG A 21 -17.22 -15.21 0.86
C ARG A 21 -16.42 -15.71 -0.34
N GLN A 22 -15.23 -16.27 -0.10
CA GLN A 22 -14.30 -16.73 -1.14
C GLN A 22 -13.91 -15.59 -2.09
N GLU A 23 -13.78 -14.39 -1.57
CA GLU A 23 -13.34 -13.22 -2.33
C GLU A 23 -11.83 -13.06 -2.26
N ALA A 24 -11.22 -12.75 -3.37
CA ALA A 24 -9.79 -12.43 -3.40
C ALA A 24 -9.55 -11.11 -2.68
N PHE A 25 -8.47 -11.03 -1.93
CA PHE A 25 -8.10 -9.82 -1.20
C PHE A 25 -6.59 -9.71 -1.09
N ALA A 26 -6.13 -8.51 -0.71
CA ALA A 26 -4.73 -8.26 -0.40
C ALA A 26 -4.62 -7.47 0.89
N LEU A 27 -3.54 -7.71 1.61
CA LEU A 27 -3.19 -6.94 2.79
C LEU A 27 -2.01 -6.05 2.45
N ALA A 28 -2.21 -4.73 2.55
CA ALA A 28 -1.15 -3.75 2.32
C ALA A 28 -0.63 -3.25 3.67
N THR A 29 0.69 -3.19 3.82
CA THR A 29 1.34 -2.73 5.05
C THR A 29 2.38 -1.69 4.69
N ILE A 30 2.32 -0.53 5.34
CA ILE A 30 3.37 0.48 5.21
C ILE A 30 4.56 0.01 6.02
N ILE A 31 5.68 -0.24 5.35
CA ILE A 31 6.87 -0.77 5.99
C ILE A 31 7.90 0.31 6.28
N ARG A 32 7.85 1.44 5.56
CA ARG A 32 8.79 2.53 5.75
C ARG A 32 8.20 3.83 5.24
N THR A 33 8.52 4.93 5.93
CA THR A 33 8.21 6.27 5.46
C THR A 33 9.45 7.14 5.59
N ALA A 34 9.54 8.18 4.76
CA ALA A 34 10.61 9.16 4.83
C ALA A 34 10.06 10.51 4.40
N GLY A 35 10.54 11.58 5.04
CA GLY A 35 10.07 12.91 4.73
C GLY A 35 8.70 13.21 5.31
N ALA A 36 8.07 14.26 4.78
CA ALA A 36 6.77 14.71 5.28
C ALA A 36 5.64 13.87 4.69
N THR A 37 5.01 13.05 5.52
CA THR A 37 3.87 12.24 5.11
C THR A 37 2.95 11.99 6.30
N ALA A 38 1.66 11.91 6.02
CA ALA A 38 0.66 11.55 7.03
C ALA A 38 0.63 10.05 7.31
N ALA A 39 1.17 9.23 6.44
CA ALA A 39 1.21 7.78 6.61
C ALA A 39 2.27 7.40 7.65
N LYS A 40 2.04 6.28 8.33
CA LYS A 40 2.94 5.81 9.39
C LYS A 40 3.29 4.35 9.18
N PRO A 41 4.55 3.95 9.47
CA PRO A 41 4.92 2.54 9.40
C PRO A 41 4.03 1.69 10.28
N GLY A 42 3.68 0.51 9.80
CA GLY A 42 2.79 -0.40 10.50
C GLY A 42 1.32 -0.22 10.16
N ALA A 43 0.93 0.87 9.51
CA ALA A 43 -0.44 1.06 9.07
C ALA A 43 -0.80 0.00 8.01
N LYS A 44 -2.01 -0.52 8.08
CA LYS A 44 -2.46 -1.60 7.23
C LYS A 44 -3.81 -1.31 6.61
N ALA A 45 -4.06 -1.92 5.46
CA ALA A 45 -5.38 -1.90 4.82
C ALA A 45 -5.64 -3.25 4.16
N VAL A 46 -6.91 -3.65 4.16
CA VAL A 46 -7.38 -4.81 3.41
C VAL A 46 -8.07 -4.28 2.16
N LEU A 47 -7.69 -4.79 1.00
CA LEU A 47 -8.23 -4.35 -0.28
C LEU A 47 -8.85 -5.53 -1.02
N ASP A 48 -9.92 -5.26 -1.76
CA ASP A 48 -10.59 -6.30 -2.53
C ASP A 48 -9.91 -6.53 -3.88
N ALA A 49 -10.47 -7.42 -4.68
CA ALA A 49 -9.90 -7.78 -5.98
C ALA A 49 -9.88 -6.62 -6.98
N GLN A 50 -10.67 -5.59 -6.74
CA GLN A 50 -10.70 -4.38 -7.57
C GLN A 50 -9.73 -3.32 -7.05
N GLY A 51 -9.03 -3.61 -5.95
CA GLY A 51 -8.07 -2.67 -5.37
C GLY A 51 -8.71 -1.59 -4.51
N GLN A 52 -9.94 -1.81 -4.05
CA GLN A 52 -10.62 -0.87 -3.17
C GLN A 52 -10.41 -1.24 -1.70
N ILE A 53 -10.23 -0.22 -0.86
CA ILE A 53 -10.03 -0.46 0.56
C ILE A 53 -11.34 -0.86 1.21
N VAL A 54 -11.38 -2.05 1.81
CA VAL A 54 -12.54 -2.53 2.55
C VAL A 54 -12.35 -2.39 4.05
N PHE A 55 -11.12 -2.22 4.52
CA PHE A 55 -10.82 -1.97 5.93
C PHE A 55 -9.45 -1.35 6.07
N GLY A 56 -9.30 -0.44 7.02
CA GLY A 56 -8.02 0.20 7.33
C GLY A 56 -7.72 1.43 6.50
N TRP A 57 -6.49 1.94 6.65
CA TRP A 57 -6.07 3.16 5.97
C TRP A 57 -4.56 3.15 5.77
N ILE A 58 -4.10 3.55 4.60
CA ILE A 58 -2.67 3.57 4.26
C ILE A 58 -2.20 4.90 3.68
N GLY A 59 -3.06 5.90 3.60
CA GLY A 59 -2.67 7.22 3.09
C GLY A 59 -3.75 7.83 2.22
N GLY A 60 -3.43 8.99 1.65
CA GLY A 60 -4.35 9.74 0.80
C GLY A 60 -4.45 9.20 -0.61
N GLY A 61 -5.05 9.98 -1.51
CA GLY A 61 -5.35 9.56 -2.87
C GLY A 61 -4.15 9.15 -3.69
N CYS A 62 -2.99 9.77 -3.48
CA CYS A 62 -1.77 9.40 -4.21
C CYS A 62 -1.32 7.98 -3.87
N ALA A 63 -1.36 7.63 -2.60
CA ALA A 63 -0.99 6.30 -2.15
C ALA A 63 -2.01 5.26 -2.61
N ARG A 64 -3.30 5.60 -2.57
CA ARG A 64 -4.36 4.67 -2.98
C ARG A 64 -4.20 4.19 -4.41
N SER A 65 -3.89 5.09 -5.33
CA SER A 65 -3.74 4.72 -6.74
C SER A 65 -2.60 3.74 -6.94
N ALA A 66 -1.46 4.00 -6.32
CA ALA A 66 -0.30 3.12 -6.43
C ALA A 66 -0.55 1.76 -5.78
N VAL A 67 -1.21 1.74 -4.63
CA VAL A 67 -1.53 0.51 -3.92
C VAL A 67 -2.54 -0.31 -4.72
N LYS A 68 -3.53 0.35 -5.33
CA LYS A 68 -4.49 -0.34 -6.19
C LYS A 68 -3.78 -1.10 -7.30
N GLN A 69 -2.83 -0.47 -7.98
CA GLN A 69 -2.06 -1.11 -9.03
C GLN A 69 -1.24 -2.28 -8.48
N GLY A 70 -0.65 -2.11 -7.31
CA GLY A 70 0.09 -3.19 -6.64
C GLY A 70 -0.79 -4.38 -6.30
N VAL A 71 -2.00 -4.13 -5.79
CA VAL A 71 -2.96 -5.19 -5.47
C VAL A 71 -3.37 -5.95 -6.73
N LEU A 72 -3.67 -5.24 -7.80
CA LEU A 72 -4.05 -5.88 -9.05
C LEU A 72 -2.93 -6.78 -9.57
N ARG A 73 -1.68 -6.32 -9.50
CA ARG A 73 -0.53 -7.15 -9.89
C ARG A 73 -0.37 -8.36 -8.97
N ALA A 74 -0.50 -8.15 -7.65
CA ALA A 74 -0.33 -9.23 -6.69
C ALA A 74 -1.34 -10.35 -6.91
N ILE A 75 -2.59 -10.00 -7.15
CA ILE A 75 -3.65 -10.97 -7.38
C ILE A 75 -3.46 -11.65 -8.74
N HIS A 76 -3.12 -10.89 -9.77
CA HIS A 76 -2.93 -11.44 -11.11
C HIS A 76 -1.74 -12.39 -11.18
N GLU A 77 -0.63 -12.04 -10.53
CA GLU A 77 0.61 -12.82 -10.57
C GLU A 77 0.71 -13.83 -9.42
N ASP A 78 -0.20 -13.75 -8.46
CA ASP A 78 -0.20 -14.61 -7.26
C ASP A 78 1.11 -14.50 -6.49
N THR A 79 1.65 -13.28 -6.39
CA THR A 79 2.89 -13.00 -5.67
C THR A 79 2.77 -11.68 -4.91
N PRO A 80 3.42 -11.56 -3.75
CA PRO A 80 3.48 -10.28 -3.04
C PRO A 80 4.19 -9.23 -3.88
N GLN A 81 3.81 -7.97 -3.67
CA GLN A 81 4.39 -6.84 -4.39
C GLN A 81 4.96 -5.85 -3.41
N LEU A 82 6.04 -5.19 -3.80
CA LEU A 82 6.65 -4.11 -3.03
C LEU A 82 6.52 -2.83 -3.86
N VAL A 83 5.93 -1.80 -3.27
CA VAL A 83 5.64 -0.54 -3.95
C VAL A 83 6.28 0.62 -3.18
N SER A 84 6.97 1.49 -3.89
CA SER A 84 7.52 2.72 -3.30
C SER A 84 6.87 3.92 -3.97
N ILE A 85 6.20 4.74 -3.17
CA ILE A 85 5.60 5.98 -3.63
C ILE A 85 6.58 7.09 -3.27
N THR A 86 7.25 7.63 -4.29
CA THR A 86 8.42 8.51 -4.12
C THR A 86 8.22 9.83 -4.86
N PRO A 87 8.63 10.98 -4.28
CA PRO A 87 8.58 12.25 -5.00
C PRO A 87 9.38 12.19 -6.29
N GLU A 88 8.94 12.96 -7.29
CA GLU A 88 9.52 12.90 -8.63
C GLU A 88 11.00 13.30 -8.66
N ASP A 89 11.39 14.29 -7.87
CA ASP A 89 12.80 14.69 -7.80
C ASP A 89 13.70 13.57 -7.29
N LEU A 90 13.24 12.79 -6.30
CA LEU A 90 13.99 11.64 -5.80
C LEU A 90 13.99 10.50 -6.81
N LEU A 91 12.91 10.30 -7.55
CA LEU A 91 12.89 9.32 -8.64
C LEU A 91 13.92 9.68 -9.70
N SER A 92 13.98 10.97 -10.08
CA SER A 92 14.94 11.44 -11.08
C SER A 92 16.37 11.25 -10.61
N GLU A 93 16.66 11.50 -9.34
CA GLU A 93 17.99 11.27 -8.78
C GLU A 93 18.42 9.80 -8.89
N LYS A 94 17.46 8.89 -8.80
CA LYS A 94 17.72 7.45 -8.92
C LYS A 94 17.68 6.96 -10.35
N GLY A 95 17.40 7.83 -11.31
CA GLY A 95 17.27 7.44 -12.71
C GLY A 95 15.98 6.68 -12.99
N LEU A 96 14.94 6.88 -12.18
CA LEU A 96 13.68 6.17 -12.28
C LEU A 96 12.56 7.10 -12.71
N SER A 97 11.51 6.53 -13.28
CA SER A 97 10.31 7.23 -13.67
C SER A 97 9.09 6.54 -13.06
N ASN A 98 7.95 7.24 -13.07
CA ASN A 98 6.70 6.68 -12.59
C ASN A 98 6.39 5.37 -13.33
N GLY A 99 6.14 4.33 -12.57
CA GLY A 99 5.83 3.01 -13.12
C GLY A 99 7.02 2.08 -13.30
N ASP A 100 8.24 2.57 -13.09
CA ASP A 100 9.44 1.75 -13.25
C ASP A 100 9.56 0.71 -12.11
N GLU A 101 10.21 -0.39 -12.44
CA GLU A 101 10.57 -1.40 -11.45
C GLU A 101 12.09 -1.47 -11.33
N SER A 102 12.58 -1.57 -10.09
CA SER A 102 14.01 -1.75 -9.83
C SER A 102 14.18 -2.60 -8.58
N GLU A 103 15.01 -3.64 -8.67
CA GLU A 103 15.34 -4.53 -7.55
C GLU A 103 14.10 -5.11 -6.85
N GLY A 104 13.08 -5.46 -7.64
CA GLY A 104 11.86 -6.06 -7.12
C GLY A 104 10.87 -5.06 -6.54
N MET A 105 11.15 -3.77 -6.60
CA MET A 105 10.27 -2.72 -6.10
C MET A 105 9.69 -1.93 -7.27
N HIS A 106 8.37 -1.73 -7.26
CA HIS A 106 7.69 -0.87 -8.22
C HIS A 106 7.64 0.55 -7.69
N PHE A 107 8.06 1.49 -8.49
CA PHE A 107 8.12 2.90 -8.10
C PHE A 107 6.95 3.68 -8.70
N ALA A 108 6.27 4.45 -7.86
CA ALA A 108 5.20 5.32 -8.27
C ALA A 108 5.52 6.76 -7.83
N ARG A 109 5.18 7.72 -8.67
CA ARG A 109 5.42 9.12 -8.36
C ARG A 109 4.45 9.60 -7.28
N ASN A 110 4.99 10.25 -6.26
CA ASN A 110 4.17 10.93 -5.27
C ASN A 110 3.88 12.35 -5.75
N GLY A 111 2.68 12.58 -6.26
CA GLY A 111 2.23 13.90 -6.71
C GLY A 111 1.57 14.72 -5.61
N CYS A 112 1.53 14.21 -4.38
CA CYS A 112 0.92 14.93 -3.28
C CYS A 112 1.80 16.07 -2.79
N PRO A 113 1.21 17.16 -2.25
CA PRO A 113 1.99 18.27 -1.72
C PRO A 113 2.93 17.89 -0.58
N SER A 114 2.63 16.85 0.18
CA SER A 114 3.46 16.42 1.30
C SER A 114 4.84 15.93 0.88
N LYS A 115 4.96 15.35 -0.31
CA LYS A 115 6.24 14.95 -0.92
C LYS A 115 7.08 13.99 -0.09
N GLY A 116 6.46 13.20 0.78
CA GLY A 116 7.16 12.15 1.49
C GLY A 116 7.30 10.89 0.66
N THR A 117 8.15 9.96 1.12
CA THR A 117 8.29 8.63 0.54
C THR A 117 7.57 7.61 1.40
N ILE A 118 6.83 6.70 0.78
CA ILE A 118 6.09 5.65 1.47
C ILE A 118 6.39 4.33 0.78
N ASP A 119 6.96 3.37 1.50
CA ASP A 119 7.20 2.03 0.98
C ASP A 119 6.16 1.08 1.55
N ILE A 120 5.50 0.32 0.67
CA ILE A 120 4.36 -0.54 1.02
C ILE A 120 4.60 -1.96 0.51
N PHE A 121 4.37 -2.91 1.40
CA PHE A 121 4.46 -4.35 1.07
C PHE A 121 3.08 -4.98 1.07
#